data_1869c2f9f845788a6233827f6bf8a890
#
_entry.id   1869c2f9f845788a6233827f6bf8a890
#
_cell.length_a   1.000
_cell.length_b   1.000
_cell.length_c   1.000
_cell.angle_alpha   90.00
_cell.angle_beta   90.00
_cell.angle_gamma   90.00
#
_symmetry.space_group_name_H-M   'P 1'
#
loop_
_entity.id
_entity.type
_entity.pdbx_description
1 polymer ?
#
loop_
_entity_poly.entity_id
_entity_poly.type
_entity_poly.pdbx_seq_one_letter_code
_entity_poly.pdbx_strand_id
1 'polypeptide(L)'
;MTPTRRLYEETPTLRAFDAAVLECRPDPAADGYWETVLDATAFYPEGGGQPCDLGLLGEEPVLAVRVDGDGVIRHRTAHPLPEGTTQHGEIDWARRFDHMQQHTGEHILSGILHSLYGAENVGFHIGSPAVRVDVSLPLTADQLARAEELANDTVQADRPVRCWVPPRAELADLPYRSKKEIEGNVRLVDAGGADLCACCGTHVATTGQVGLIKILSAQHYKGGVRLAVACGKRACQAVCALWKDSQSAGALLSVPAGESARAVQRLLDAQSADRQRLA
;
A
#
# COMPACT_ATOMS: atom_id res chain seq x y z
N MET A 1 -20.16 22.75 6.50
CA MET A 1 -20.45 21.59 7.39
C MET A 1 -19.32 21.38 8.38
N THR A 2 -19.59 20.74 9.51
CA THR A 2 -18.52 20.30 10.42
C THR A 2 -17.73 19.17 9.74
N PRO A 3 -16.37 19.15 9.85
CA PRO A 3 -15.57 18.04 9.34
C PRO A 3 -16.04 16.70 9.91
N THR A 4 -16.05 15.64 9.10
CA THR A 4 -16.42 14.29 9.52
C THR A 4 -15.38 13.73 10.49
N ARG A 5 -15.81 13.16 11.63
CA ARG A 5 -14.92 12.48 12.58
C ARG A 5 -14.32 11.22 11.95
N ARG A 6 -13.01 11.10 11.99
CA ARG A 6 -12.23 10.06 11.28
C ARG A 6 -11.90 8.88 12.18
N LEU A 7 -12.81 7.93 12.35
CA LEU A 7 -12.61 6.76 13.20
C LEU A 7 -11.44 5.89 12.75
N TYR A 8 -11.13 5.87 11.44
CA TYR A 8 -9.98 5.15 10.89
C TYR A 8 -8.62 5.72 11.33
N GLU A 9 -8.54 6.98 11.77
CA GLU A 9 -7.33 7.56 12.35
C GLU A 9 -7.19 7.21 13.83
N GLU A 10 -8.32 7.11 14.56
CA GLU A 10 -8.38 6.76 15.98
C GLU A 10 -8.15 5.26 16.22
N THR A 11 -8.79 4.43 15.38
CA THR A 11 -8.73 2.96 15.48
C THR A 11 -8.66 2.36 14.07
N PRO A 12 -7.47 2.27 13.46
CA PRO A 12 -7.31 1.77 12.08
C PRO A 12 -7.85 0.34 11.85
N THR A 13 -7.97 -0.44 12.93
CA THR A 13 -8.47 -1.82 12.90
C THR A 13 -9.98 -1.94 13.11
N LEU A 14 -10.70 -0.82 13.24
CA LEU A 14 -12.15 -0.82 13.36
C LEU A 14 -12.79 -1.33 12.07
N ARG A 15 -13.62 -2.38 12.20
CA ARG A 15 -14.27 -3.05 11.05
C ARG A 15 -15.70 -2.66 10.87
N ALA A 16 -16.38 -2.30 11.98
CA ALA A 16 -17.77 -1.91 11.98
C ALA A 16 -18.00 -0.75 12.95
N PHE A 17 -18.98 0.09 12.65
CA PHE A 17 -19.32 1.28 13.43
C PHE A 17 -20.76 1.68 13.16
N ASP A 18 -21.35 2.50 14.02
CA ASP A 18 -22.65 3.13 13.80
C ASP A 18 -22.44 4.64 13.67
N ALA A 19 -23.14 5.26 12.71
CA ALA A 19 -23.04 6.69 12.45
C ALA A 19 -24.36 7.29 11.98
N ALA A 20 -24.57 8.57 12.29
CA ALA A 20 -25.75 9.31 11.87
C ALA A 20 -25.56 9.84 10.45
N VAL A 21 -26.58 9.69 9.59
CA VAL A 21 -26.63 10.30 8.26
C VAL A 21 -26.99 11.78 8.42
N LEU A 22 -26.05 12.67 8.08
CA LEU A 22 -26.22 14.12 8.17
C LEU A 22 -26.77 14.73 6.89
N GLU A 23 -26.38 14.19 5.73
CA GLU A 23 -26.80 14.64 4.40
C GLU A 23 -26.81 13.44 3.45
N CYS A 24 -27.80 13.39 2.56
CA CYS A 24 -27.80 12.46 1.44
C CYS A 24 -28.39 13.19 0.20
N ARG A 25 -27.60 13.27 -0.87
CA ARG A 25 -27.99 13.96 -2.09
C ARG A 25 -27.52 13.19 -3.34
N PRO A 26 -28.11 13.48 -4.53
CA PRO A 26 -27.56 12.96 -5.78
C PRO A 26 -26.08 13.33 -5.95
N ASP A 27 -25.25 12.37 -6.40
CA ASP A 27 -23.82 12.63 -6.64
C ASP A 27 -23.65 13.53 -7.88
N PRO A 28 -23.11 14.76 -7.75
CA PRO A 28 -22.94 15.66 -8.87
C PRO A 28 -21.91 15.18 -9.90
N ALA A 29 -21.08 14.21 -9.56
CA ALA A 29 -20.02 13.66 -10.42
C ALA A 29 -20.38 12.32 -11.05
N ALA A 30 -21.55 11.72 -10.70
CA ALA A 30 -21.97 10.42 -11.24
C ALA A 30 -23.49 10.27 -11.21
N ASP A 31 -24.12 10.38 -12.37
CA ASP A 31 -25.57 10.20 -12.50
C ASP A 31 -26.02 8.82 -12.00
N GLY A 32 -27.15 8.81 -11.29
CA GLY A 32 -27.74 7.59 -10.74
C GLY A 32 -27.12 7.12 -9.42
N TYR A 33 -26.17 7.88 -8.85
CA TYR A 33 -25.56 7.59 -7.54
C TYR A 33 -25.87 8.69 -6.52
N TRP A 34 -25.60 8.38 -5.25
CA TRP A 34 -25.85 9.27 -4.13
C TRP A 34 -24.57 9.51 -3.33
N GLU A 35 -24.42 10.72 -2.81
CA GLU A 35 -23.39 11.08 -1.83
C GLU A 35 -24.02 11.18 -0.46
N THR A 36 -23.52 10.36 0.48
CA THR A 36 -23.95 10.37 1.89
C THR A 36 -22.82 10.90 2.78
N VAL A 37 -23.15 11.86 3.64
CA VAL A 37 -22.28 12.40 4.68
C VAL A 37 -22.71 11.87 6.04
N LEU A 38 -21.74 11.38 6.81
CA LEU A 38 -21.94 10.88 8.16
C LEU A 38 -21.29 11.81 9.19
N ASP A 39 -21.74 11.78 10.44
CA ASP A 39 -21.10 12.46 11.56
C ASP A 39 -19.72 11.90 11.86
N ALA A 40 -19.55 10.58 11.72
CA ALA A 40 -18.28 9.86 11.87
C ALA A 40 -18.17 8.73 10.87
N THR A 41 -16.94 8.33 10.50
CA THR A 41 -16.73 7.21 9.58
C THR A 41 -15.43 6.47 9.85
N ALA A 42 -15.49 5.12 9.72
CA ALA A 42 -14.31 4.27 9.65
C ALA A 42 -13.85 4.01 8.21
N PHE A 43 -14.61 4.42 7.18
CA PHE A 43 -14.19 4.32 5.78
C PHE A 43 -13.07 5.31 5.48
N TYR A 44 -11.90 4.81 5.04
CA TYR A 44 -10.80 5.64 4.58
C TYR A 44 -11.12 6.24 3.21
N PRO A 45 -11.07 7.57 3.04
CA PRO A 45 -11.23 8.21 1.74
C PRO A 45 -9.98 8.03 0.89
N GLU A 46 -10.12 8.07 -0.43
CA GLU A 46 -8.97 8.05 -1.33
C GLU A 46 -8.02 9.20 -1.03
N GLY A 47 -6.74 8.90 -0.80
CA GLY A 47 -5.74 9.92 -0.52
C GLY A 47 -4.35 9.34 -0.29
N GLY A 48 -3.31 10.19 -0.44
CA GLY A 48 -1.93 9.78 -0.17
C GLY A 48 -1.41 8.59 -0.98
N GLY A 49 -2.00 8.30 -2.13
CA GLY A 49 -1.66 7.14 -2.96
C GLY A 49 -2.32 5.82 -2.54
N GLN A 50 -3.15 5.85 -1.48
CA GLN A 50 -3.98 4.73 -1.05
C GLN A 50 -5.40 4.89 -1.58
N PRO A 51 -5.98 3.87 -2.26
CA PRO A 51 -7.38 3.87 -2.66
C PRO A 51 -8.32 3.88 -1.46
N CYS A 52 -9.55 4.36 -1.66
CA CYS A 52 -10.57 4.35 -0.62
C CYS A 52 -10.98 2.93 -0.21
N ASP A 53 -11.55 2.84 0.99
CA ASP A 53 -12.23 1.63 1.41
C ASP A 53 -13.55 1.44 0.67
N LEU A 54 -13.99 0.19 0.66
CA LEU A 54 -15.29 -0.26 0.25
C LEU A 54 -15.94 -1.02 1.41
N GLY A 55 -17.23 -1.34 1.28
CA GLY A 55 -17.96 -2.09 2.29
C GLY A 55 -19.46 -1.83 2.19
N LEU A 56 -20.15 -1.85 3.32
CA LEU A 56 -21.58 -1.63 3.41
C LEU A 56 -21.90 -0.48 4.37
N LEU A 57 -22.96 0.25 4.08
CA LEU A 57 -23.56 1.24 4.95
C LEU A 57 -25.07 0.95 5.04
N GLY A 58 -25.48 0.32 6.13
CA GLY A 58 -26.72 -0.44 6.17
C GLY A 58 -26.67 -1.62 5.19
N GLU A 59 -27.63 -1.65 4.25
CA GLU A 59 -27.64 -2.64 3.16
C GLU A 59 -27.00 -2.13 1.86
N GLU A 60 -26.62 -0.83 1.82
CA GLU A 60 -26.10 -0.20 0.62
C GLU A 60 -24.58 -0.39 0.48
N PRO A 61 -24.09 -0.87 -0.67
CA PRO A 61 -22.68 -0.91 -0.98
C PRO A 61 -22.07 0.49 -1.05
N VAL A 62 -20.95 0.70 -0.35
CA VAL A 62 -20.12 1.88 -0.48
C VAL A 62 -19.17 1.69 -1.67
N LEU A 63 -19.39 2.47 -2.73
CA LEU A 63 -18.72 2.33 -4.02
C LEU A 63 -17.49 3.23 -4.17
N ALA A 64 -17.45 4.35 -3.43
CA ALA A 64 -16.31 5.26 -3.34
C ALA A 64 -16.41 6.10 -2.08
N VAL A 65 -15.27 6.54 -1.56
CA VAL A 65 -15.19 7.46 -0.42
C VAL A 65 -14.19 8.56 -0.76
N ARG A 66 -14.61 9.81 -0.61
CA ARG A 66 -13.80 11.01 -0.91
C ARG A 66 -13.85 11.99 0.24
N VAL A 67 -12.84 12.81 0.36
CA VAL A 67 -12.81 13.94 1.30
C VAL A 67 -12.77 15.24 0.49
N ASP A 68 -13.59 16.22 0.88
CA ASP A 68 -13.55 17.55 0.28
C ASP A 68 -12.58 18.50 1.02
N GLY A 69 -12.45 19.73 0.51
CA GLY A 69 -11.53 20.75 1.05
C GLY A 69 -11.85 21.16 2.50
N ASP A 70 -13.10 20.98 2.93
CA ASP A 70 -13.56 21.32 4.29
C ASP A 70 -13.41 20.12 5.26
N GLY A 71 -12.87 19.00 4.81
CA GLY A 71 -12.68 17.79 5.60
C GLY A 71 -13.94 16.94 5.79
N VAL A 72 -14.99 17.21 5.04
CA VAL A 72 -16.22 16.40 5.00
C VAL A 72 -15.99 15.16 4.14
N ILE A 73 -16.32 13.98 4.67
CA ILE A 73 -16.16 12.71 3.97
C ILE A 73 -17.49 12.29 3.36
N ARG A 74 -17.46 12.05 2.04
CA ARG A 74 -18.60 11.66 1.22
C ARG A 74 -18.49 10.22 0.78
N HIS A 75 -19.55 9.46 1.03
CA HIS A 75 -19.67 8.05 0.69
C HIS A 75 -20.62 7.92 -0.51
N ARG A 76 -20.15 7.34 -1.61
CA ARG A 76 -21.01 7.07 -2.78
C ARG A 76 -21.74 5.76 -2.59
N THR A 77 -23.07 5.79 -2.75
CA THR A 77 -23.96 4.62 -2.71
C THR A 77 -24.84 4.57 -3.97
N ALA A 78 -25.41 3.39 -4.29
CA ALA A 78 -26.34 3.24 -5.41
C ALA A 78 -27.72 3.83 -5.12
N HIS A 79 -28.16 3.76 -3.88
CA HIS A 79 -29.46 4.29 -3.45
C HIS A 79 -29.29 5.27 -2.28
N PRO A 80 -30.27 6.16 -2.06
CA PRO A 80 -30.19 7.15 -0.99
C PRO A 80 -30.39 6.51 0.39
N LEU A 81 -29.68 7.05 1.37
CA LEU A 81 -29.86 6.72 2.77
C LEU A 81 -30.68 7.82 3.48
N PRO A 82 -31.67 7.48 4.32
CA PRO A 82 -32.51 8.47 4.97
C PRO A 82 -31.71 9.35 5.94
N GLU A 83 -31.80 10.68 5.75
CA GLU A 83 -31.20 11.67 6.67
C GLU A 83 -31.78 11.56 8.07
N GLY A 84 -30.97 11.83 9.09
CA GLY A 84 -31.35 11.75 10.50
C GLY A 84 -31.44 10.32 11.05
N THR A 85 -31.20 9.28 10.23
CA THR A 85 -31.15 7.89 10.70
C THR A 85 -29.72 7.51 11.08
N THR A 86 -29.59 6.48 11.95
CA THR A 86 -28.31 5.83 12.22
C THR A 86 -28.14 4.65 11.28
N GLN A 87 -26.99 4.57 10.62
CA GLN A 87 -26.62 3.47 9.75
C GLN A 87 -25.46 2.69 10.35
N HIS A 88 -25.51 1.35 10.20
CA HIS A 88 -24.40 0.47 10.52
C HIS A 88 -23.42 0.43 9.34
N GLY A 89 -22.15 0.79 9.59
CA GLY A 89 -21.08 0.72 8.58
C GLY A 89 -20.23 -0.51 8.80
N GLU A 90 -19.96 -1.28 7.73
CA GLU A 90 -19.08 -2.44 7.74
C GLU A 90 -18.01 -2.31 6.65
N ILE A 91 -16.74 -2.35 7.03
CA ILE A 91 -15.59 -2.20 6.14
C ILE A 91 -15.28 -3.55 5.45
N ASP A 92 -15.04 -3.55 4.12
CA ASP A 92 -14.35 -4.67 3.46
C ASP A 92 -12.95 -4.81 4.07
N TRP A 93 -12.88 -5.63 5.11
CA TRP A 93 -11.66 -5.81 5.87
C TRP A 93 -10.54 -6.43 5.06
N ALA A 94 -10.86 -7.32 4.12
CA ALA A 94 -9.85 -7.95 3.29
C ALA A 94 -9.12 -6.89 2.42
N ARG A 95 -9.88 -5.97 1.84
CA ARG A 95 -9.35 -4.83 1.09
C ARG A 95 -8.59 -3.85 1.98
N ARG A 96 -9.15 -3.44 3.11
CA ARG A 96 -8.50 -2.53 4.07
C ARG A 96 -7.17 -3.08 4.54
N PHE A 97 -7.14 -4.32 5.01
CA PHE A 97 -5.94 -4.95 5.54
C PHE A 97 -4.86 -5.12 4.47
N ASP A 98 -5.24 -5.48 3.25
CA ASP A 98 -4.33 -5.49 2.12
C ASP A 98 -3.71 -4.11 1.88
N HIS A 99 -4.51 -3.04 1.84
CA HIS A 99 -3.97 -1.67 1.69
C HIS A 99 -3.04 -1.28 2.86
N MET A 100 -3.38 -1.64 4.10
CA MET A 100 -2.52 -1.40 5.26
C MET A 100 -1.18 -2.14 5.14
N GLN A 101 -1.18 -3.40 4.66
CA GLN A 101 0.06 -4.16 4.38
C GLN A 101 0.91 -3.47 3.30
N GLN A 102 0.28 -3.07 2.18
CA GLN A 102 0.98 -2.39 1.10
C GLN A 102 1.58 -1.06 1.57
N HIS A 103 0.81 -0.25 2.30
CA HIS A 103 1.23 1.08 2.73
C HIS A 103 2.35 1.00 3.77
N THR A 104 2.20 0.15 4.79
CA THR A 104 3.24 -0.01 5.82
C THR A 104 4.51 -0.63 5.25
N GLY A 105 4.39 -1.61 4.35
CA GLY A 105 5.54 -2.22 3.68
C GLY A 105 6.30 -1.24 2.79
N GLU A 106 5.59 -0.31 2.14
CA GLU A 106 6.21 0.78 1.39
C GLU A 106 7.00 1.70 2.31
N HIS A 107 6.45 2.11 3.45
CA HIS A 107 7.16 2.93 4.44
C HIS A 107 8.44 2.25 4.92
N ILE A 108 8.37 0.97 5.29
CA ILE A 108 9.55 0.22 5.73
C ILE A 108 10.63 0.22 4.64
N LEU A 109 10.27 -0.13 3.40
CA LEU A 109 11.21 -0.19 2.29
C LEU A 109 11.79 1.19 1.96
N SER A 110 10.95 2.22 1.89
CA SER A 110 11.38 3.60 1.59
C SER A 110 12.27 4.18 2.69
N GLY A 111 11.97 3.90 3.95
CA GLY A 111 12.81 4.33 5.07
C GLY A 111 14.20 3.69 5.03
N ILE A 112 14.28 2.40 4.70
CA ILE A 112 15.55 1.69 4.54
C ILE A 112 16.33 2.20 3.33
N LEU A 113 15.69 2.42 2.18
CA LEU A 113 16.31 3.00 1.00
C LEU A 113 16.88 4.40 1.28
N HIS A 114 16.14 5.21 2.03
CA HIS A 114 16.61 6.52 2.48
C HIS A 114 17.81 6.38 3.44
N SER A 115 17.73 5.54 4.45
CA SER A 115 18.78 5.35 5.45
C SER A 115 20.09 4.83 4.84
N LEU A 116 20.02 3.89 3.89
CA LEU A 116 21.21 3.29 3.28
C LEU A 116 21.84 4.15 2.19
N TYR A 117 20.99 4.83 1.39
CA TYR A 117 21.45 5.43 0.12
C TYR A 117 21.04 6.90 -0.05
N GLY A 118 20.31 7.49 0.89
CA GLY A 118 19.73 8.82 0.74
C GLY A 118 18.66 8.90 -0.36
N ALA A 119 18.09 7.77 -0.73
CA ALA A 119 17.12 7.67 -1.81
C ALA A 119 15.71 8.03 -1.31
N GLU A 120 15.09 9.05 -1.90
CA GLU A 120 13.77 9.55 -1.51
C GLU A 120 12.65 8.89 -2.30
N ASN A 121 11.53 8.58 -1.63
CA ASN A 121 10.29 8.25 -2.29
C ASN A 121 9.66 9.51 -2.87
N VAL A 122 9.69 9.65 -4.20
CA VAL A 122 9.13 10.78 -4.95
C VAL A 122 7.78 10.49 -5.59
N GLY A 123 7.28 9.26 -5.48
CA GLY A 123 5.97 8.85 -6.00
C GLY A 123 5.52 7.52 -5.41
N PHE A 124 4.24 7.45 -5.01
CA PHE A 124 3.63 6.27 -4.41
C PHE A 124 2.20 6.10 -4.88
N HIS A 125 1.83 4.87 -5.21
CA HIS A 125 0.45 4.53 -5.54
C HIS A 125 0.19 3.04 -5.30
N ILE A 126 -0.81 2.72 -4.50
CA ILE A 126 -1.27 1.33 -4.31
C ILE A 126 -2.16 0.97 -5.49
N GLY A 127 -1.55 0.37 -6.51
CA GLY A 127 -2.24 -0.21 -7.67
C GLY A 127 -2.57 -1.69 -7.45
N SER A 128 -3.08 -2.32 -8.51
CA SER A 128 -3.25 -3.77 -8.61
C SER A 128 -2.53 -4.25 -9.89
N PRO A 129 -1.72 -5.32 -9.83
CA PRO A 129 -1.47 -6.21 -8.69
C PRO A 129 -0.38 -5.72 -7.73
N ALA A 130 0.34 -4.64 -8.05
CA ALA A 130 1.50 -4.17 -7.30
C ALA A 130 1.42 -2.69 -6.93
N VAL A 131 2.17 -2.33 -5.92
CA VAL A 131 2.42 -0.94 -5.52
C VAL A 131 3.51 -0.37 -6.41
N ARG A 132 3.30 0.85 -6.91
CA ARG A 132 4.31 1.63 -7.62
C ARG A 132 5.00 2.57 -6.63
N VAL A 133 6.32 2.47 -6.57
CA VAL A 133 7.18 3.37 -5.79
C VAL A 133 8.22 3.98 -6.72
N ASP A 134 8.24 5.29 -6.82
CA ASP A 134 9.24 6.04 -7.60
C ASP A 134 10.30 6.57 -6.63
N VAL A 135 11.55 6.20 -6.87
CA VAL A 135 12.69 6.54 -6.01
C VAL A 135 13.61 7.52 -6.75
N SER A 136 14.12 8.52 -6.02
CA SER A 136 14.86 9.67 -6.58
C SER A 136 16.22 9.33 -7.19
N LEU A 137 16.84 8.19 -6.81
CA LEU A 137 18.19 7.80 -7.25
C LEU A 137 18.16 6.50 -8.05
N PRO A 138 19.08 6.33 -9.01
CA PRO A 138 19.32 5.04 -9.63
C PRO A 138 19.95 4.09 -8.60
N LEU A 139 19.38 2.88 -8.49
CA LEU A 139 19.84 1.85 -7.57
C LEU A 139 20.17 0.58 -8.35
N THR A 140 21.26 -0.08 -7.97
CA THR A 140 21.66 -1.37 -8.55
C THR A 140 20.78 -2.52 -8.02
N ALA A 141 20.81 -3.66 -8.71
CA ALA A 141 20.11 -4.87 -8.26
C ALA A 141 20.57 -5.31 -6.86
N ASP A 142 21.87 -5.23 -6.57
CA ASP A 142 22.44 -5.61 -5.27
C ASP A 142 21.99 -4.66 -4.15
N GLN A 143 21.89 -3.35 -4.43
CA GLN A 143 21.37 -2.36 -3.48
C GLN A 143 19.91 -2.61 -3.17
N LEU A 144 19.11 -2.92 -4.19
CA LEU A 144 17.69 -3.24 -4.01
C LEU A 144 17.50 -4.57 -3.25
N ALA A 145 18.30 -5.60 -3.56
CA ALA A 145 18.26 -6.87 -2.84
C ALA A 145 18.64 -6.69 -1.34
N ARG A 146 19.65 -5.86 -1.06
CA ARG A 146 20.02 -5.54 0.33
C ARG A 146 18.93 -4.79 1.08
N ALA A 147 18.28 -3.82 0.43
CA ALA A 147 17.17 -3.08 1.04
C ALA A 147 15.96 -3.99 1.29
N GLU A 148 15.64 -4.88 0.36
CA GLU A 148 14.57 -5.88 0.51
C GLU A 148 14.84 -6.84 1.68
N GLU A 149 16.07 -7.33 1.82
CA GLU A 149 16.49 -8.18 2.95
C GLU A 149 16.23 -7.48 4.29
N LEU A 150 16.76 -6.27 4.48
CA LEU A 150 16.57 -5.49 5.71
C LEU A 150 15.11 -5.11 5.97
N ALA A 151 14.33 -4.87 4.91
CA ALA A 151 12.90 -4.64 5.04
C ALA A 151 12.19 -5.88 5.60
N ASN A 152 12.56 -7.07 5.15
CA ASN A 152 12.00 -8.31 5.68
C ASN A 152 12.53 -8.64 7.09
N ASP A 153 13.76 -8.28 7.43
CA ASP A 153 14.26 -8.37 8.82
C ASP A 153 13.42 -7.48 9.76
N THR A 154 13.05 -6.27 9.30
CA THR A 154 12.15 -5.38 10.05
C THR A 154 10.75 -5.98 10.23
N VAL A 155 10.23 -6.64 9.20
CA VAL A 155 8.95 -7.37 9.28
C VAL A 155 9.05 -8.50 10.31
N GLN A 156 10.09 -9.30 10.26
CA GLN A 156 10.30 -10.42 11.18
C GLN A 156 10.50 -9.99 12.63
N ALA A 157 11.03 -8.79 12.86
CA ALA A 157 11.20 -8.23 14.19
C ALA A 157 9.88 -7.86 14.89
N ASP A 158 8.76 -7.84 14.18
CA ASP A 158 7.40 -7.62 14.66
C ASP A 158 7.26 -6.45 15.64
N ARG A 159 7.81 -5.29 15.26
CA ARG A 159 7.82 -4.08 16.07
C ARG A 159 6.49 -3.32 15.95
N PRO A 160 6.06 -2.58 17.00
CA PRO A 160 4.86 -1.74 16.91
C PRO A 160 4.98 -0.68 15.82
N VAL A 161 3.90 -0.50 15.05
CA VAL A 161 3.72 0.64 14.14
C VAL A 161 2.88 1.68 14.87
N ARG A 162 3.40 2.90 15.00
CA ARG A 162 2.76 3.96 15.76
C ARG A 162 2.28 5.08 14.85
N CYS A 163 1.06 5.51 15.08
CA CYS A 163 0.46 6.64 14.38
C CYS A 163 -0.03 7.66 15.42
N TRP A 164 0.42 8.90 15.33
CA TRP A 164 -0.01 9.94 16.27
C TRP A 164 0.11 11.35 15.65
N VAL A 165 -0.54 12.30 16.28
CA VAL A 165 -0.39 13.73 15.96
C VAL A 165 0.39 14.36 17.13
N PRO A 166 1.67 14.66 16.96
CA PRO A 166 2.45 15.31 18.01
C PRO A 166 1.97 16.74 18.26
N PRO A 167 2.13 17.27 19.48
CA PRO A 167 1.99 18.70 19.74
C PRO A 167 2.92 19.50 18.83
N ARG A 168 2.46 20.67 18.36
CA ARG A 168 3.23 21.50 17.42
C ARG A 168 4.64 21.87 17.93
N ALA A 169 4.78 22.02 19.25
CA ALA A 169 6.06 22.31 19.87
C ALA A 169 7.08 21.17 19.74
N GLU A 170 6.63 19.92 19.74
CA GLU A 170 7.48 18.74 19.64
C GLU A 170 7.82 18.39 18.18
N LEU A 171 6.98 18.84 17.24
CA LEU A 171 7.14 18.51 15.82
C LEU A 171 8.47 19.00 15.23
N ALA A 172 8.97 20.16 15.71
CA ALA A 172 10.21 20.76 15.24
C ALA A 172 11.46 19.94 15.60
N ASP A 173 11.40 19.14 16.65
CA ASP A 173 12.52 18.33 17.15
C ASP A 173 12.50 16.88 16.61
N LEU A 174 11.43 16.50 15.89
CA LEU A 174 11.29 15.15 15.35
C LEU A 174 11.91 15.05 13.95
N PRO A 175 12.84 14.11 13.71
CA PRO A 175 13.50 13.93 12.41
C PRO A 175 12.60 13.15 11.44
N TYR A 176 11.37 13.64 11.18
CA TYR A 176 10.45 12.97 10.27
C TYR A 176 10.65 13.41 8.83
N ARG A 177 10.36 12.49 7.89
CA ARG A 177 10.32 12.77 6.46
C ARG A 177 8.94 13.27 6.04
N SER A 178 8.90 14.19 5.11
CA SER A 178 7.66 14.66 4.49
C SER A 178 7.86 14.96 3.01
N LYS A 179 6.91 14.54 2.18
CA LYS A 179 6.91 14.82 0.73
C LYS A 179 6.43 16.24 0.41
N LYS A 180 5.81 16.92 1.36
CA LYS A 180 5.22 18.26 1.20
C LYS A 180 5.34 19.03 2.51
N GLU A 181 5.38 20.33 2.41
CA GLU A 181 5.08 21.17 3.57
C GLU A 181 3.61 20.97 3.95
N ILE A 182 3.36 20.72 5.23
CA ILE A 182 2.03 20.46 5.76
C ILE A 182 1.65 21.62 6.66
N GLU A 183 0.59 22.33 6.31
CA GLU A 183 -0.02 23.34 7.16
C GLU A 183 -0.97 22.66 8.16
N GLY A 184 -0.93 23.08 9.43
CA GLY A 184 -1.80 22.55 10.48
C GLY A 184 -1.24 21.33 11.22
N ASN A 185 -2.12 20.37 11.54
CA ASN A 185 -1.77 19.19 12.30
C ASN A 185 -1.08 18.16 11.40
N VAL A 186 0.12 17.73 11.79
CA VAL A 186 0.89 16.70 11.09
C VAL A 186 0.70 15.36 11.79
N ARG A 187 0.10 14.39 11.10
CA ARG A 187 0.04 13.01 11.59
C ARG A 187 1.31 12.29 11.19
N LEU A 188 2.01 11.73 12.17
CA LEU A 188 3.23 10.96 11.97
C LEU A 188 2.96 9.46 12.04
N VAL A 189 3.75 8.73 11.28
CA VAL A 189 3.79 7.26 11.27
C VAL A 189 5.23 6.82 11.51
N ASP A 190 5.44 6.05 12.58
CA ASP A 190 6.67 5.31 12.85
C ASP A 190 6.45 3.85 12.43
N ALA A 191 7.10 3.44 11.36
CA ALA A 191 7.02 2.08 10.83
C ALA A 191 8.03 1.14 11.52
N GLY A 192 7.91 1.00 12.84
CA GLY A 192 8.77 0.12 13.65
C GLY A 192 10.23 0.55 13.71
N GLY A 193 10.51 1.84 13.61
CA GLY A 193 11.85 2.43 13.59
C GLY A 193 12.57 2.36 12.25
N ALA A 194 11.96 1.80 11.21
CA ALA A 194 12.53 1.79 9.85
C ALA A 194 12.26 3.11 9.11
N ASP A 195 11.16 3.75 9.41
CA ASP A 195 10.77 5.05 8.85
C ASP A 195 9.97 5.86 9.87
N LEU A 196 10.20 7.16 9.90
CA LEU A 196 9.36 8.13 10.59
C LEU A 196 8.94 9.20 9.59
N CYS A 197 7.67 9.22 9.20
CA CYS A 197 7.22 10.20 8.22
C CYS A 197 5.80 10.70 8.42
N ALA A 198 5.49 11.82 7.79
CA ALA A 198 4.15 12.40 7.74
C ALA A 198 3.27 11.61 6.79
N CYS A 199 2.20 10.99 7.31
CA CYS A 199 1.28 10.17 6.52
C CYS A 199 -0.12 10.16 7.12
N CYS A 200 -1.15 10.26 6.24
CA CYS A 200 -2.57 10.18 6.62
C CYS A 200 -3.18 8.81 6.36
N GLY A 201 -2.43 7.86 5.78
CA GLY A 201 -2.92 6.53 5.43
C GLY A 201 -3.21 5.62 6.62
N THR A 202 -3.77 4.44 6.31
CA THR A 202 -3.98 3.39 7.31
C THR A 202 -2.82 2.41 7.33
N HIS A 203 -2.43 1.98 8.53
CA HIS A 203 -1.27 1.12 8.75
C HIS A 203 -1.62 -0.08 9.63
N VAL A 204 -0.86 -1.16 9.49
CA VAL A 204 -0.96 -2.33 10.38
C VAL A 204 -0.47 -1.98 11.79
N ALA A 205 -0.85 -2.78 12.79
CA ALA A 205 -0.48 -2.52 14.19
C ALA A 205 0.98 -2.84 14.49
N THR A 206 1.55 -3.84 13.81
CA THR A 206 2.95 -4.24 13.97
C THR A 206 3.58 -4.53 12.61
N THR A 207 4.91 -4.42 12.50
CA THR A 207 5.61 -4.70 11.25
C THR A 207 5.44 -6.14 10.78
N GLY A 208 5.27 -7.10 11.70
CA GLY A 208 5.00 -8.51 11.38
C GLY A 208 3.71 -8.74 10.61
N GLN A 209 2.70 -7.89 10.81
CA GLN A 209 1.44 -7.95 10.06
C GLN A 209 1.58 -7.54 8.59
N VAL A 210 2.68 -6.91 8.19
CA VAL A 210 3.00 -6.65 6.77
C VAL A 210 3.20 -7.97 6.03
N GLY A 211 3.77 -8.98 6.68
CA GLY A 211 4.09 -10.28 6.10
C GLY A 211 5.39 -10.22 5.28
N LEU A 212 5.33 -10.52 3.98
CA LEU A 212 6.48 -10.47 3.09
C LEU A 212 6.51 -9.14 2.31
N ILE A 213 7.67 -8.52 2.19
CA ILE A 213 7.93 -7.41 1.25
C ILE A 213 8.74 -7.95 0.08
N LYS A 214 8.25 -7.76 -1.16
CA LYS A 214 8.93 -8.22 -2.37
C LYS A 214 9.00 -7.15 -3.44
N ILE A 215 10.21 -6.83 -3.90
CA ILE A 215 10.43 -6.03 -5.10
C ILE A 215 10.24 -6.96 -6.30
N LEU A 216 9.18 -6.72 -7.09
CA LEU A 216 8.83 -7.54 -8.25
C LEU A 216 9.60 -7.13 -9.49
N SER A 217 9.83 -5.82 -9.66
CA SER A 217 10.62 -5.27 -10.75
C SER A 217 11.18 -3.90 -10.41
N ALA A 218 12.25 -3.52 -11.11
CA ALA A 218 12.87 -2.21 -11.06
C ALA A 218 13.14 -1.72 -12.48
N GLN A 219 12.76 -0.48 -12.79
CA GLN A 219 12.95 0.14 -14.11
C GLN A 219 13.49 1.55 -13.95
N HIS A 220 14.40 1.96 -14.83
CA HIS A 220 14.87 3.35 -14.84
C HIS A 220 13.71 4.32 -15.09
N TYR A 221 13.59 5.35 -14.27
CA TYR A 221 12.52 6.34 -14.38
C TYR A 221 12.97 7.73 -13.91
N LYS A 222 12.94 8.72 -14.78
CA LYS A 222 13.21 10.16 -14.50
C LYS A 222 14.48 10.41 -13.66
N GLY A 223 15.59 9.75 -14.00
CA GLY A 223 16.86 9.89 -13.27
C GLY A 223 16.98 9.04 -12.00
N GLY A 224 15.94 8.34 -11.62
CA GLY A 224 15.89 7.38 -10.51
C GLY A 224 15.40 6.01 -10.95
N VAL A 225 14.71 5.31 -10.07
CA VAL A 225 14.15 3.98 -10.34
C VAL A 225 12.67 3.92 -9.96
N ARG A 226 11.86 3.31 -10.81
CA ARG A 226 10.48 2.91 -10.51
C ARG A 226 10.45 1.45 -10.10
N LEU A 227 9.96 1.19 -8.91
CA LEU A 227 9.79 -0.14 -8.36
C LEU A 227 8.33 -0.57 -8.46
N ALA A 228 8.13 -1.85 -8.81
CA ALA A 228 6.88 -2.56 -8.53
C ALA A 228 7.12 -3.39 -7.26
N VAL A 229 6.35 -3.12 -6.22
CA VAL A 229 6.49 -3.76 -4.90
C VAL A 229 5.18 -4.44 -4.53
N ALA A 230 5.26 -5.58 -3.88
CA ALA A 230 4.11 -6.25 -3.29
C ALA A 230 4.42 -6.60 -1.83
N CYS A 231 3.40 -6.48 -0.97
CA CYS A 231 3.51 -6.84 0.44
C CYS A 231 2.43 -7.86 0.80
N GLY A 232 2.68 -8.62 1.87
CA GLY A 232 1.72 -9.55 2.46
C GLY A 232 1.22 -10.60 1.48
N LYS A 233 -0.10 -10.74 1.41
CA LYS A 233 -0.75 -11.73 0.55
C LYS A 233 -0.36 -11.59 -0.92
N ARG A 234 -0.23 -10.35 -1.43
CA ARG A 234 0.16 -10.12 -2.83
C ARG A 234 1.58 -10.62 -3.10
N ALA A 235 2.53 -10.37 -2.18
CA ALA A 235 3.90 -10.86 -2.29
C ALA A 235 3.96 -12.38 -2.27
N CYS A 236 3.24 -13.01 -1.34
CA CYS A 236 3.15 -14.47 -1.28
C CYS A 236 2.58 -15.07 -2.57
N GLN A 237 1.51 -14.48 -3.11
CA GLN A 237 0.91 -14.93 -4.37
C GLN A 237 1.89 -14.82 -5.54
N ALA A 238 2.64 -13.70 -5.64
CA ALA A 238 3.64 -13.50 -6.69
C ALA A 238 4.77 -14.53 -6.59
N VAL A 239 5.30 -14.77 -5.38
CA VAL A 239 6.35 -15.77 -5.16
C VAL A 239 5.86 -17.19 -5.45
N CYS A 240 4.64 -17.56 -5.01
CA CYS A 240 4.03 -18.85 -5.31
C CYS A 240 3.82 -19.07 -6.82
N ALA A 241 3.42 -18.03 -7.56
CA ALA A 241 3.27 -18.11 -9.01
C ALA A 241 4.62 -18.36 -9.69
N LEU A 242 5.66 -17.61 -9.31
CA LEU A 242 7.02 -17.80 -9.83
C LEU A 242 7.58 -19.20 -9.48
N TRP A 243 7.31 -19.69 -8.27
CA TRP A 243 7.72 -21.06 -7.88
C TRP A 243 7.05 -22.12 -8.72
N LYS A 244 5.73 -22.01 -8.97
CA LYS A 244 4.99 -22.93 -9.83
C LYS A 244 5.51 -22.91 -11.26
N ASP A 245 5.83 -21.74 -11.79
CA ASP A 245 6.42 -21.60 -13.13
C ASP A 245 7.80 -22.27 -13.20
N SER A 246 8.65 -22.04 -12.20
CA SER A 246 9.96 -22.68 -12.08
C SER A 246 9.87 -24.21 -11.99
N GLN A 247 8.89 -24.74 -11.24
CA GLN A 247 8.63 -26.20 -11.22
C GLN A 247 8.22 -26.74 -12.60
N SER A 248 7.35 -26.00 -13.30
CA SER A 248 6.91 -26.39 -14.66
C SER A 248 8.07 -26.39 -15.65
N ALA A 249 8.92 -25.37 -15.62
CA ALA A 249 10.13 -25.30 -16.43
C ALA A 249 11.12 -26.44 -16.11
N GLY A 250 11.31 -26.72 -14.80
CA GLY A 250 12.14 -27.83 -14.35
C GLY A 250 11.65 -29.20 -14.87
N ALA A 251 10.32 -29.43 -14.84
CA ALA A 251 9.71 -30.67 -15.36
C ALA A 251 9.95 -30.84 -16.88
N LEU A 252 9.80 -29.75 -17.66
CA LEU A 252 10.08 -29.75 -19.09
C LEU A 252 11.55 -30.08 -19.41
N LEU A 253 12.47 -29.63 -18.57
CA LEU A 253 13.91 -29.76 -18.72
C LEU A 253 14.47 -31.01 -18.01
N SER A 254 13.63 -31.79 -17.33
CA SER A 254 14.02 -32.94 -16.50
C SER A 254 15.06 -32.62 -15.45
N VAL A 255 14.91 -31.46 -14.77
CA VAL A 255 15.79 -30.99 -13.69
C VAL A 255 14.96 -30.44 -12.51
N PRO A 256 15.52 -30.33 -11.29
CA PRO A 256 14.88 -29.63 -10.18
C PRO A 256 14.57 -28.16 -10.54
N ALA A 257 13.50 -27.59 -9.95
CA ALA A 257 13.04 -26.22 -10.24
C ALA A 257 14.16 -25.16 -10.18
N GLY A 258 15.03 -25.24 -9.18
CA GLY A 258 16.15 -24.28 -9.01
C GLY A 258 17.28 -24.41 -10.05
N GLU A 259 17.26 -25.43 -10.90
CA GLU A 259 18.28 -25.70 -11.91
C GLU A 259 17.84 -25.36 -13.35
N SER A 260 16.62 -24.86 -13.52
CA SER A 260 16.04 -24.57 -14.84
C SER A 260 16.91 -23.63 -15.68
N ALA A 261 17.45 -22.56 -15.10
CA ALA A 261 18.32 -21.62 -15.80
C ALA A 261 19.61 -22.28 -16.31
N ARG A 262 20.25 -23.15 -15.51
CA ARG A 262 21.44 -23.88 -15.92
C ARG A 262 21.13 -24.88 -17.02
N ALA A 263 19.96 -25.52 -16.99
CA ALA A 263 19.53 -26.45 -18.02
C ALA A 263 19.27 -25.72 -19.34
N VAL A 264 18.64 -24.56 -19.32
CA VAL A 264 18.45 -23.69 -20.50
C VAL A 264 19.80 -23.27 -21.08
N GLN A 265 20.77 -22.85 -20.25
CA GLN A 265 22.10 -22.50 -20.75
C GLN A 265 22.79 -23.66 -21.47
N ARG A 266 22.76 -24.88 -20.89
CA ARG A 266 23.29 -26.08 -21.56
C ARG A 266 22.64 -26.35 -22.92
N LEU A 267 21.33 -26.17 -23.05
CA LEU A 267 20.62 -26.35 -24.32
C LEU A 267 21.05 -25.28 -25.35
N LEU A 268 21.21 -24.04 -24.93
CA LEU A 268 21.68 -22.95 -25.83
C LEU A 268 23.11 -23.22 -26.32
N ASP A 269 24.00 -23.65 -25.43
CA ASP A 269 25.40 -23.99 -25.76
C ASP A 269 25.44 -25.17 -26.75
N ALA A 270 24.68 -26.23 -26.50
CA ALA A 270 24.56 -27.38 -27.41
C ALA A 270 24.03 -26.97 -28.80
N GLN A 271 22.95 -26.16 -28.83
CA GLN A 271 22.38 -25.64 -30.07
C GLN A 271 23.40 -24.81 -30.87
N SER A 272 24.20 -23.98 -30.18
CA SER A 272 25.25 -23.19 -30.82
C SER A 272 26.33 -24.05 -31.43
N ALA A 273 26.78 -25.10 -30.72
CA ALA A 273 27.78 -26.04 -31.22
C ALA A 273 27.27 -26.83 -32.46
N ASP A 274 26.01 -27.25 -32.43
CA ASP A 274 25.41 -27.98 -33.58
C ASP A 274 25.28 -27.07 -34.82
N ARG A 275 24.90 -25.81 -34.65
CA ARG A 275 24.89 -24.82 -35.75
C ARG A 275 26.29 -24.61 -36.38
N GLN A 276 27.33 -24.58 -35.53
CA GLN A 276 28.72 -24.46 -36.03
C GLN A 276 29.20 -25.68 -36.77
N ARG A 277 28.69 -26.89 -36.42
CA ARG A 277 29.03 -28.13 -37.11
C ARG A 277 28.34 -28.29 -38.47
N LEU A 278 27.18 -27.64 -38.64
CA LEU A 278 26.35 -27.70 -39.84
C LEU A 278 26.66 -26.57 -40.84
N ALA A 279 27.43 -25.56 -40.45
CA ALA A 279 27.91 -24.44 -41.28
C ALA A 279 29.28 -24.77 -41.90
#